data_d45f3cd95b428540ba0c6ab70a5abbd3
#
_entry.id   d45f3cd95b428540ba0c6ab70a5abbd3
#
_cell.length_a   1.000
_cell.length_b   1.000
_cell.length_c   1.000
_cell.angle_alpha   90.00
_cell.angle_beta   90.00
_cell.angle_gamma   90.00
#
_symmetry.space_group_name_H-M   'P 1'
#
loop_
_entity.id
_entity.type
_entity.pdbx_description
1 polymer ?
#
loop_
_entity_poly.entity_id
_entity_poly.type
_entity_poly.pdbx_seq_one_letter_code
_entity_poly.pdbx_strand_id
1 'polypeptide(L)'
;MAINKLQYSTIFQTELDKQMEHLTLTSWMDANAGQVKYNGGAEVKIPKMSLVGLGDYDRDEGYKQGAITLEYETFKMTQDRGRKFLLDAMDVNETNFVASAGTVMGEFQRVHVAPEVDAYRISKVVSDVAAKKSANILTTALTEQNILSELEKAADTIRDKGYQGDIICHITYDTLRLLKEKMVNSNLTSGKLTIGNITLDIYKLDEITFIPTPKNRMYSAIKVDAGATKDAGGYTKGETAKNVNFLMAPINSVIGVTKQDKVRVFDPD
;
A
#
# COMPACT_ATOMS: atom_id res chain seq x y z
N MET A 1 -18.86 -27.33 26.98
CA MET A 1 -18.41 -27.38 25.56
C MET A 1 -18.13 -26.00 24.95
N ALA A 2 -17.61 -25.05 25.71
CA ALA A 2 -17.31 -23.69 25.21
C ALA A 2 -15.86 -23.49 24.73
N ILE A 3 -14.97 -24.42 25.04
CA ILE A 3 -13.51 -24.26 24.80
C ILE A 3 -13.14 -24.43 23.31
N ASN A 4 -13.86 -25.24 22.56
CA ASN A 4 -13.53 -25.50 21.15
C ASN A 4 -13.94 -24.34 20.22
N LYS A 5 -14.98 -23.58 20.53
CA LYS A 5 -15.44 -22.43 19.71
C LYS A 5 -14.43 -21.28 19.65
N LEU A 6 -13.77 -20.98 20.75
CA LEU A 6 -12.75 -19.93 20.81
C LEU A 6 -11.45 -20.30 20.05
N GLN A 7 -11.05 -21.56 20.10
CA GLN A 7 -9.86 -22.03 19.37
C GLN A 7 -10.08 -22.01 17.85
N TYR A 8 -11.24 -22.42 17.36
CA TYR A 8 -11.58 -22.38 15.93
C TYR A 8 -11.60 -20.95 15.40
N SER A 9 -12.21 -20.03 16.12
CA SER A 9 -12.26 -18.61 15.72
C SER A 9 -10.86 -17.99 15.63
N THR A 10 -9.96 -18.27 16.59
CA THR A 10 -8.59 -17.73 16.61
C THR A 10 -7.72 -18.30 15.48
N ILE A 11 -7.80 -19.63 15.26
CA ILE A 11 -7.06 -20.28 14.17
C ILE A 11 -7.54 -19.75 12.82
N PHE A 12 -8.85 -19.62 12.63
CA PHE A 12 -9.47 -19.13 11.42
C PHE A 12 -9.02 -17.69 11.10
N GLN A 13 -9.03 -16.79 12.08
CA GLN A 13 -8.55 -15.41 11.92
C GLN A 13 -7.08 -15.37 11.51
N THR A 14 -6.22 -16.15 12.14
CA THR A 14 -4.79 -16.21 11.82
C THR A 14 -4.52 -16.65 10.38
N GLU A 15 -5.27 -17.62 9.88
CA GLU A 15 -5.12 -18.10 8.49
C GLU A 15 -5.64 -17.07 7.47
N LEU A 16 -6.72 -16.36 7.79
CA LEU A 16 -7.24 -15.27 6.94
C LEU A 16 -6.28 -14.08 6.90
N ASP A 17 -5.72 -13.68 8.03
CA ASP A 17 -4.73 -12.59 8.09
C ASP A 17 -3.51 -12.91 7.23
N LYS A 18 -3.02 -14.16 7.28
CA LYS A 18 -1.92 -14.61 6.40
C LYS A 18 -2.29 -14.55 4.92
N GLN A 19 -3.51 -14.94 4.55
CA GLN A 19 -3.97 -14.86 3.15
C GLN A 19 -4.05 -13.41 2.67
N MET A 20 -4.49 -12.49 3.52
CA MET A 20 -4.57 -11.08 3.18
C MET A 20 -3.18 -10.47 2.98
N GLU A 21 -2.23 -10.79 3.84
CA GLU A 21 -0.83 -10.36 3.68
C GLU A 21 -0.25 -10.79 2.33
N HIS A 22 -0.54 -12.01 1.87
CA HIS A 22 -0.06 -12.52 0.58
C HIS A 22 -0.72 -11.89 -0.66
N LEU A 23 -1.87 -11.24 -0.51
CA LEU A 23 -2.65 -10.71 -1.64
C LEU A 23 -2.49 -9.21 -1.85
N THR A 24 -2.06 -8.47 -0.83
CA THR A 24 -1.82 -7.03 -0.92
C THR A 24 -0.44 -6.74 -1.48
N LEU A 25 -0.40 -5.94 -2.56
CA LEU A 25 0.85 -5.51 -3.19
C LEU A 25 1.51 -4.35 -2.44
N THR A 26 0.76 -3.68 -1.56
CA THR A 26 1.20 -2.51 -0.77
C THR A 26 1.56 -2.85 0.68
N SER A 27 1.68 -4.12 1.02
CA SER A 27 2.01 -4.60 2.38
C SER A 27 3.38 -4.11 2.89
N TRP A 28 4.33 -3.79 2.00
CA TRP A 28 5.60 -3.18 2.39
C TRP A 28 5.43 -1.85 3.14
N MET A 29 4.30 -1.13 2.93
CA MET A 29 3.97 0.11 3.64
C MET A 29 3.66 -0.15 5.12
N ASP A 30 3.13 -1.34 5.47
CA ASP A 30 2.81 -1.72 6.84
C ASP A 30 4.09 -1.98 7.67
N ALA A 31 5.18 -2.43 7.05
CA ALA A 31 6.47 -2.59 7.70
C ALA A 31 7.00 -1.26 8.28
N ASN A 32 6.61 -0.13 7.73
CA ASN A 32 6.98 1.20 8.18
C ASN A 32 6.10 1.73 9.33
N ALA A 33 5.05 1.03 9.71
CA ALA A 33 4.11 1.47 10.76
C ALA A 33 4.78 1.72 12.13
N GLY A 34 5.91 1.05 12.42
CA GLY A 34 6.72 1.27 13.62
C GLY A 34 7.34 2.67 13.73
N GLN A 35 7.40 3.45 12.65
CA GLN A 35 7.91 4.82 12.66
C GLN A 35 6.89 5.84 13.20
N VAL A 36 5.67 5.40 13.48
CA VAL A 36 4.54 6.27 13.82
C VAL A 36 4.05 5.96 15.23
N LYS A 37 3.75 7.01 16.00
CA LYS A 37 3.04 6.84 17.27
C LYS A 37 1.55 6.69 17.01
N TYR A 38 1.05 5.46 17.13
CA TYR A 38 -0.36 5.14 17.06
C TYR A 38 -0.87 4.73 18.46
N ASN A 39 -1.82 5.49 19.00
CA ASN A 39 -2.35 5.31 20.36
C ASN A 39 -3.74 4.64 20.37
N GLY A 40 -4.11 3.92 19.29
CA GLY A 40 -5.41 3.24 19.23
C GLY A 40 -6.62 4.12 18.91
N GLY A 41 -6.43 5.43 18.69
CA GLY A 41 -7.47 6.38 18.29
C GLY A 41 -7.78 6.37 16.79
N ALA A 42 -8.47 7.39 16.30
CA ALA A 42 -8.71 7.62 14.87
C ALA A 42 -7.62 8.48 14.21
N GLU A 43 -6.56 8.80 14.94
CA GLU A 43 -5.50 9.70 14.50
C GLU A 43 -4.13 9.04 14.61
N VAL A 44 -3.30 9.29 13.59
CA VAL A 44 -1.91 8.87 13.50
C VAL A 44 -1.04 10.12 13.56
N LYS A 45 -0.07 10.16 14.46
CA LYS A 45 0.85 11.30 14.61
C LYS A 45 2.23 10.93 14.11
N ILE A 46 2.71 11.68 13.11
CA ILE A 46 4.03 11.51 12.52
C ILE A 46 4.92 12.63 13.05
N PRO A 47 6.04 12.31 13.75
CA PRO A 47 6.98 13.33 14.21
C PRO A 47 7.75 13.89 13.03
N LYS A 48 7.85 15.22 12.96
CA LYS A 48 8.64 15.95 11.97
C LYS A 48 9.65 16.81 12.70
N MET A 49 10.92 16.52 12.49
CA MET A 49 12.03 17.27 13.10
C MET A 49 12.69 18.16 12.05
N SER A 50 12.94 19.40 12.42
CA SER A 50 13.71 20.37 11.63
C SER A 50 14.90 20.85 12.44
N LEU A 51 16.07 20.85 11.82
CA LEU A 51 17.35 21.26 12.42
C LEU A 51 17.95 22.36 11.58
N VAL A 52 18.65 23.27 12.22
CA VAL A 52 19.46 24.30 11.54
C VAL A 52 20.80 23.69 11.14
N GLY A 53 21.32 24.07 9.98
CA GLY A 53 22.62 23.63 9.49
C GLY A 53 23.80 24.14 10.32
N LEU A 54 25.02 23.77 9.92
CA LEU A 54 26.25 24.23 10.56
C LEU A 54 26.41 25.72 10.41
N GLY A 55 26.91 26.40 11.45
CA GLY A 55 27.35 27.79 11.43
C GLY A 55 28.87 27.85 11.54
N ASP A 56 29.45 28.99 11.14
CA ASP A 56 30.88 29.20 11.29
C ASP A 56 31.28 29.22 12.76
N TYR A 57 32.38 28.56 13.07
CA TYR A 57 32.99 28.58 14.39
C TYR A 57 33.78 29.87 14.59
N ASP A 58 33.51 30.62 15.66
CA ASP A 58 34.29 31.75 16.09
C ASP A 58 35.19 31.35 17.26
N ARG A 59 36.47 31.76 17.23
CA ARG A 59 37.42 31.41 18.28
C ARG A 59 37.14 32.13 19.61
N ASP A 60 36.53 33.32 19.52
CA ASP A 60 36.24 34.15 20.70
C ASP A 60 34.83 33.88 21.25
N GLU A 61 33.83 33.67 20.39
CA GLU A 61 32.44 33.42 20.77
C GLU A 61 32.04 31.91 20.80
N GLY A 62 32.86 31.02 20.23
CA GLY A 62 32.63 29.59 20.19
C GLY A 62 31.61 29.12 19.15
N TYR A 63 30.80 28.10 19.49
CA TYR A 63 29.79 27.56 18.61
C TYR A 63 28.49 28.39 18.65
N LYS A 64 27.94 28.70 17.46
CA LYS A 64 26.65 29.39 17.37
C LYS A 64 25.52 28.41 17.75
N GLN A 65 24.58 28.89 18.55
CA GLN A 65 23.44 28.13 19.01
C GLN A 65 22.48 27.87 17.84
N GLY A 66 22.14 26.61 17.57
CA GLY A 66 21.16 26.19 16.59
C GLY A 66 19.78 25.92 17.22
N ALA A 67 18.73 26.10 16.42
CA ALA A 67 17.37 25.78 16.81
C ALA A 67 16.95 24.37 16.36
N ILE A 68 16.21 23.67 17.21
CA ILE A 68 15.59 22.38 16.93
C ILE A 68 14.08 22.58 17.03
N THR A 69 13.35 22.21 15.99
CA THR A 69 11.89 22.24 16.00
C THR A 69 11.36 20.81 15.82
N LEU A 70 10.51 20.38 16.75
CA LEU A 70 9.80 19.10 16.68
C LEU A 70 8.30 19.37 16.59
N GLU A 71 7.70 18.99 15.47
CA GLU A 71 6.27 19.12 15.23
C GLU A 71 5.66 17.74 14.98
N TYR A 72 4.37 17.60 15.28
CA TYR A 72 3.62 16.39 14.96
C TYR A 72 2.59 16.70 13.88
N GLU A 73 2.75 16.09 12.72
CA GLU A 73 1.70 16.11 11.69
C GLU A 73 0.66 15.03 12.00
N THR A 74 -0.60 15.42 12.11
CA THR A 74 -1.70 14.51 12.48
C THR A 74 -2.48 14.11 11.25
N PHE A 75 -2.60 12.81 11.01
CA PHE A 75 -3.41 12.23 9.94
C PHE A 75 -4.61 11.51 10.55
N LYS A 76 -5.81 11.74 9.99
CA LYS A 76 -7.02 11.02 10.39
C LYS A 76 -7.21 9.77 9.55
N MET A 77 -7.56 8.67 10.20
CA MET A 77 -8.02 7.46 9.52
C MET A 77 -9.44 7.69 9.03
N THR A 78 -9.65 7.53 7.72
CA THR A 78 -10.93 7.88 7.06
C THR A 78 -11.71 6.65 6.60
N GLN A 79 -11.10 5.46 6.66
CA GLN A 79 -11.75 4.23 6.20
C GLN A 79 -12.11 3.35 7.39
N ASP A 80 -13.41 3.07 7.51
CA ASP A 80 -13.98 2.09 8.44
C ASP A 80 -14.99 1.26 7.64
N ARG A 81 -14.58 0.06 7.23
CA ARG A 81 -15.32 -0.75 6.27
C ARG A 81 -15.46 -2.19 6.75
N GLY A 82 -16.63 -2.77 6.52
CA GLY A 82 -16.91 -4.15 6.86
C GLY A 82 -18.08 -4.70 6.07
N ARG A 83 -18.18 -6.02 6.02
CA ARG A 83 -19.31 -6.74 5.39
C ARG A 83 -19.72 -7.91 6.28
N LYS A 84 -21.01 -8.16 6.38
CA LYS A 84 -21.58 -9.33 7.07
C LYS A 84 -22.13 -10.31 6.03
N PHE A 85 -21.74 -11.58 6.15
CA PHE A 85 -22.28 -12.69 5.38
C PHE A 85 -23.06 -13.59 6.31
N LEU A 86 -24.21 -14.08 5.85
CA LEU A 86 -25.02 -15.09 6.52
C LEU A 86 -24.90 -16.37 5.69
N LEU A 87 -24.52 -17.44 6.33
CA LEU A 87 -24.42 -18.77 5.73
C LEU A 87 -25.36 -19.69 6.50
N ASP A 88 -26.27 -20.37 5.80
CA ASP A 88 -27.10 -21.40 6.38
C ASP A 88 -26.34 -22.73 6.42
N ALA A 89 -26.50 -23.49 7.49
CA ALA A 89 -25.87 -24.81 7.64
C ALA A 89 -26.36 -25.81 6.59
N MET A 90 -27.60 -25.67 6.14
CA MET A 90 -28.16 -26.54 5.08
C MET A 90 -27.51 -26.24 3.74
N ASP A 91 -27.33 -24.94 3.40
CA ASP A 91 -26.65 -24.54 2.17
C ASP A 91 -25.19 -25.00 2.12
N VAL A 92 -24.48 -25.03 3.27
CA VAL A 92 -23.12 -25.59 3.37
C VAL A 92 -23.10 -27.06 3.06
N ASN A 93 -24.06 -27.83 3.56
CA ASN A 93 -24.17 -29.28 3.32
C ASN A 93 -24.56 -29.58 1.86
N GLU A 94 -25.51 -28.85 1.30
CA GLU A 94 -25.97 -29.01 -0.09
C GLU A 94 -24.87 -28.67 -1.11
N THR A 95 -24.02 -27.69 -0.80
CA THR A 95 -22.87 -27.33 -1.63
C THR A 95 -21.64 -28.23 -1.42
N ASN A 96 -21.77 -29.32 -0.71
CA ASN A 96 -20.70 -30.28 -0.39
C ASN A 96 -19.49 -29.60 0.27
N PHE A 97 -19.75 -28.69 1.23
CA PHE A 97 -18.77 -27.89 1.97
C PHE A 97 -17.95 -26.85 1.14
N VAL A 98 -18.29 -26.65 -0.13
CA VAL A 98 -17.61 -25.63 -0.96
C VAL A 98 -17.87 -24.22 -0.42
N ALA A 99 -19.08 -23.93 0.04
CA ALA A 99 -19.45 -22.63 0.62
C ALA A 99 -19.17 -22.56 2.14
N SER A 100 -18.09 -23.14 2.62
CA SER A 100 -17.71 -22.98 4.03
C SER A 100 -17.36 -21.53 4.38
N ALA A 101 -17.52 -21.14 5.65
CA ALA A 101 -17.19 -19.80 6.10
C ALA A 101 -15.74 -19.40 5.74
N GLY A 102 -14.79 -20.34 5.81
CA GLY A 102 -13.40 -20.14 5.43
C GLY A 102 -13.22 -19.83 3.96
N THR A 103 -13.85 -20.60 3.10
CA THR A 103 -13.76 -20.41 1.64
C THR A 103 -14.38 -19.07 1.23
N VAL A 104 -15.57 -18.73 1.75
CA VAL A 104 -16.27 -17.47 1.44
C VAL A 104 -15.43 -16.26 1.90
N MET A 105 -14.88 -16.31 3.10
CA MET A 105 -14.06 -15.21 3.62
C MET A 105 -12.73 -15.08 2.90
N GLY A 106 -12.05 -16.18 2.60
CA GLY A 106 -10.80 -16.16 1.82
C GLY A 106 -11.00 -15.57 0.42
N GLU A 107 -12.08 -15.96 -0.26
CA GLU A 107 -12.43 -15.39 -1.57
C GLU A 107 -12.82 -13.91 -1.48
N PHE A 108 -13.57 -13.52 -0.45
CA PHE A 108 -13.92 -12.12 -0.20
C PHE A 108 -12.67 -11.25 0.02
N GLN A 109 -11.71 -11.72 0.81
CA GLN A 109 -10.44 -11.02 1.00
C GLN A 109 -9.66 -10.89 -0.30
N ARG A 110 -9.56 -11.98 -1.06
CA ARG A 110 -8.82 -12.00 -2.31
C ARG A 110 -9.41 -11.08 -3.39
N VAL A 111 -10.73 -11.08 -3.54
CA VAL A 111 -11.42 -10.40 -4.65
C VAL A 111 -11.76 -8.95 -4.31
N HIS A 112 -12.07 -8.65 -3.06
CA HIS A 112 -12.60 -7.34 -2.66
C HIS A 112 -11.68 -6.58 -1.73
N VAL A 113 -11.23 -7.18 -0.62
CA VAL A 113 -10.50 -6.44 0.42
C VAL A 113 -9.11 -6.04 -0.04
N ALA A 114 -8.29 -6.99 -0.50
CA ALA A 114 -6.92 -6.70 -0.92
C ALA A 114 -6.84 -5.69 -2.08
N PRO A 115 -7.67 -5.80 -3.16
CA PRO A 115 -7.67 -4.80 -4.22
C PRO A 115 -8.12 -3.40 -3.76
N GLU A 116 -9.09 -3.32 -2.84
CA GLU A 116 -9.58 -2.05 -2.31
C GLU A 116 -8.53 -1.36 -1.44
N VAL A 117 -7.85 -2.11 -0.57
CA VAL A 117 -6.75 -1.59 0.26
C VAL A 117 -5.62 -1.04 -0.60
N ASP A 118 -5.17 -1.81 -1.61
CA ASP A 118 -4.11 -1.36 -2.51
C ASP A 118 -4.52 -0.11 -3.29
N ALA A 119 -5.72 -0.11 -3.88
CA ALA A 119 -6.20 1.03 -4.64
C ALA A 119 -6.35 2.29 -3.77
N TYR A 120 -6.82 2.12 -2.53
CA TYR A 120 -6.92 3.23 -1.57
C TYR A 120 -5.55 3.79 -1.22
N ARG A 121 -4.58 2.94 -0.83
CA ARG A 121 -3.23 3.37 -0.47
C ARG A 121 -2.54 4.09 -1.62
N ILE A 122 -2.56 3.51 -2.82
CA ILE A 122 -1.96 4.12 -4.01
C ILE A 122 -2.64 5.47 -4.33
N SER A 123 -3.97 5.51 -4.36
CA SER A 123 -4.70 6.74 -4.67
C SER A 123 -4.44 7.83 -3.61
N LYS A 124 -4.32 7.46 -2.34
CA LYS A 124 -4.01 8.39 -1.26
C LYS A 124 -2.61 8.98 -1.40
N VAL A 125 -1.60 8.17 -1.67
CA VAL A 125 -0.23 8.64 -1.92
C VAL A 125 -0.21 9.59 -3.12
N VAL A 126 -0.85 9.22 -4.23
CA VAL A 126 -0.90 10.07 -5.43
C VAL A 126 -1.59 11.40 -5.16
N SER A 127 -2.73 11.38 -4.44
CA SER A 127 -3.46 12.61 -4.10
C SER A 127 -2.67 13.53 -3.16
N ASP A 128 -1.97 12.97 -2.18
CA ASP A 128 -1.13 13.75 -1.26
C ASP A 128 0.09 14.35 -1.97
N VAL A 129 0.70 13.62 -2.92
CA VAL A 129 1.77 14.15 -3.78
C VAL A 129 1.22 15.26 -4.68
N ALA A 130 0.04 15.09 -5.28
CA ALA A 130 -0.58 16.10 -6.11
C ALA A 130 -0.84 17.40 -5.35
N ALA A 131 -1.29 17.28 -4.11
CA ALA A 131 -1.59 18.44 -3.26
C ALA A 131 -0.35 19.16 -2.73
N LYS A 132 0.70 18.41 -2.35
CA LYS A 132 1.86 18.96 -1.65
C LYS A 132 3.08 19.18 -2.57
N LYS A 133 3.24 18.40 -3.63
CA LYS A 133 4.41 18.33 -4.52
C LYS A 133 4.01 18.02 -5.96
N SER A 134 3.17 18.84 -6.55
CA SER A 134 2.66 18.64 -7.92
C SER A 134 3.76 18.50 -8.99
N ALA A 135 4.95 19.09 -8.77
CA ALA A 135 6.10 18.93 -9.66
C ALA A 135 6.62 17.47 -9.75
N ASN A 136 6.28 16.63 -8.79
CA ASN A 136 6.64 15.20 -8.82
C ASN A 136 5.62 14.35 -9.63
N ILE A 137 4.60 14.96 -10.23
CA ILE A 137 3.66 14.27 -11.09
C ILE A 137 4.07 14.43 -12.53
N LEU A 138 4.49 13.32 -13.15
CA LEU A 138 4.83 13.27 -14.55
C LEU A 138 3.55 13.08 -15.38
N THR A 139 3.35 13.95 -16.36
CA THR A 139 2.19 13.89 -17.28
C THR A 139 2.58 13.47 -18.69
N THR A 140 3.85 13.18 -18.91
CA THR A 140 4.38 12.72 -20.21
C THR A 140 3.78 11.38 -20.58
N ALA A 141 3.30 11.26 -21.81
CA ALA A 141 2.85 9.97 -22.33
C ALA A 141 4.02 9.01 -22.45
N LEU A 142 3.88 7.81 -21.87
CA LEU A 142 4.91 6.79 -21.90
C LEU A 142 4.88 6.03 -23.23
N THR A 143 6.04 5.90 -23.85
CA THR A 143 6.29 5.17 -25.09
C THR A 143 7.49 4.25 -24.87
N GLU A 144 7.70 3.27 -25.78
CA GLU A 144 8.88 2.42 -25.76
C GLU A 144 10.19 3.21 -25.75
N GLN A 145 10.21 4.36 -26.46
CA GLN A 145 11.42 5.19 -26.58
C GLN A 145 11.78 5.95 -25.30
N ASN A 146 10.77 6.42 -24.54
CA ASN A 146 11.01 7.31 -23.40
C ASN A 146 10.84 6.64 -22.02
N ILE A 147 10.27 5.44 -21.94
CA ILE A 147 9.93 4.78 -20.66
C ILE A 147 11.14 4.68 -19.71
N LEU A 148 12.29 4.26 -20.22
CA LEU A 148 13.49 4.09 -19.41
C LEU A 148 13.96 5.45 -18.85
N SER A 149 14.08 6.45 -19.72
CA SER A 149 14.55 7.77 -19.30
C SER A 149 13.57 8.48 -18.33
N GLU A 150 12.27 8.26 -18.45
CA GLU A 150 11.29 8.81 -17.50
C GLU A 150 11.35 8.12 -16.14
N LEU A 151 11.61 6.80 -16.11
CA LEU A 151 11.84 6.06 -14.85
C LEU A 151 13.14 6.48 -14.17
N GLU A 152 14.23 6.63 -14.94
CA GLU A 152 15.53 7.10 -14.43
C GLU A 152 15.42 8.53 -13.87
N LYS A 153 14.79 9.46 -14.59
CA LYS A 153 14.55 10.84 -14.09
C LYS A 153 13.73 10.83 -12.79
N ALA A 154 12.73 9.95 -12.67
CA ALA A 154 11.97 9.84 -11.44
C ALA A 154 12.83 9.31 -10.28
N ALA A 155 13.70 8.35 -10.52
CA ALA A 155 14.66 7.85 -9.54
C ALA A 155 15.69 8.92 -9.16
N ASP A 156 16.23 9.65 -10.14
CA ASP A 156 17.18 10.76 -9.91
C ASP A 156 16.56 11.83 -9.03
N THR A 157 15.29 12.19 -9.25
CA THR A 157 14.58 13.16 -8.41
C THR A 157 14.53 12.73 -6.93
N ILE A 158 14.52 11.42 -6.67
CA ILE A 158 14.58 10.87 -5.30
C ILE A 158 16.01 10.91 -4.77
N ARG A 159 17.00 10.52 -5.60
CA ARG A 159 18.41 10.45 -5.23
C ARG A 159 19.02 11.83 -5.02
N ASP A 160 18.64 12.82 -5.80
CA ASP A 160 19.09 14.23 -5.65
C ASP A 160 18.72 14.82 -4.27
N LYS A 161 17.76 14.23 -3.56
CA LYS A 161 17.45 14.57 -2.16
C LYS A 161 18.33 13.86 -1.14
N GLY A 162 19.36 13.13 -1.58
CA GLY A 162 20.29 12.40 -0.72
C GLY A 162 19.83 11.01 -0.31
N TYR A 163 18.78 10.46 -0.92
CA TYR A 163 18.32 9.11 -0.62
C TYR A 163 19.15 8.06 -1.38
N GLN A 164 19.77 7.11 -0.66
CA GLN A 164 20.64 6.06 -1.21
C GLN A 164 20.10 4.63 -0.98
N GLY A 165 18.86 4.49 -0.49
CA GLY A 165 18.26 3.19 -0.24
C GLY A 165 17.46 2.64 -1.43
N ASP A 166 16.86 1.46 -1.21
CA ASP A 166 16.00 0.80 -2.20
C ASP A 166 14.76 1.64 -2.55
N ILE A 167 14.44 1.70 -3.83
CA ILE A 167 13.28 2.39 -4.37
C ILE A 167 12.26 1.35 -4.84
N ILE A 168 11.01 1.48 -4.39
CA ILE A 168 9.90 0.65 -4.86
C ILE A 168 9.12 1.41 -5.92
N CYS A 169 8.82 0.72 -7.02
CA CYS A 169 8.03 1.22 -8.12
C CYS A 169 6.83 0.30 -8.39
N HIS A 170 5.62 0.73 -8.04
CA HIS A 170 4.41 0.10 -8.53
C HIS A 170 4.23 0.47 -10.00
N ILE A 171 4.13 -0.52 -10.87
CA ILE A 171 4.05 -0.32 -12.33
C ILE A 171 2.89 -1.14 -12.90
N THR A 172 2.14 -0.56 -13.84
CA THR A 172 1.10 -1.31 -14.54
C THR A 172 1.69 -2.34 -15.50
N TYR A 173 0.97 -3.44 -15.76
CA TYR A 173 1.44 -4.48 -16.68
C TYR A 173 1.71 -3.95 -18.09
N ASP A 174 0.94 -2.96 -18.59
CA ASP A 174 1.19 -2.37 -19.90
C ASP A 174 2.50 -1.57 -19.91
N THR A 175 2.74 -0.78 -18.87
CA THR A 175 3.97 0.00 -18.74
C THR A 175 5.18 -0.91 -18.55
N LEU A 176 5.02 -1.99 -17.77
CA LEU A 176 6.06 -3.01 -17.61
C LEU A 176 6.37 -3.71 -18.94
N ARG A 177 5.36 -3.95 -19.78
CA ARG A 177 5.58 -4.52 -21.12
C ARG A 177 6.43 -3.59 -21.98
N LEU A 178 6.12 -2.28 -22.03
CA LEU A 178 6.93 -1.29 -22.74
C LEU A 178 8.38 -1.27 -22.24
N LEU A 179 8.58 -1.38 -20.93
CA LEU A 179 9.92 -1.46 -20.35
C LEU A 179 10.65 -2.73 -20.79
N LYS A 180 9.98 -3.88 -20.77
CA LYS A 180 10.58 -5.16 -21.23
C LYS A 180 10.94 -5.13 -22.72
N GLU A 181 10.08 -4.57 -23.57
CA GLU A 181 10.33 -4.42 -25.00
C GLU A 181 11.58 -3.55 -25.24
N LYS A 182 11.76 -2.46 -24.48
CA LYS A 182 12.95 -1.60 -24.53
C LYS A 182 14.21 -2.32 -24.05
N MET A 183 14.07 -3.21 -23.06
CA MET A 183 15.19 -3.84 -22.36
C MET A 183 15.49 -5.27 -22.83
N VAL A 184 15.07 -5.67 -24.03
CA VAL A 184 15.31 -7.03 -24.59
C VAL A 184 16.79 -7.47 -24.49
N ASN A 185 17.72 -6.53 -24.40
CA ASN A 185 19.16 -6.78 -24.26
C ASN A 185 19.76 -6.26 -22.94
N SER A 186 18.97 -5.97 -21.92
CA SER A 186 19.43 -5.29 -20.70
C SER A 186 19.07 -6.08 -19.42
N ASN A 187 19.74 -5.74 -18.33
CA ASN A 187 19.79 -6.43 -17.05
C ASN A 187 18.50 -6.39 -16.20
N LEU A 188 17.30 -6.46 -16.78
CA LEU A 188 16.09 -6.61 -16.01
C LEU A 188 16.02 -8.02 -15.40
N THR A 189 16.27 -8.13 -14.10
CA THR A 189 16.28 -9.41 -13.40
C THR A 189 14.91 -9.66 -12.77
N SER A 190 14.33 -10.83 -13.04
CA SER A 190 13.15 -11.30 -12.30
C SER A 190 13.57 -11.89 -10.96
N GLY A 191 12.82 -11.61 -9.91
CA GLY A 191 13.13 -12.09 -8.56
C GLY A 191 11.89 -12.11 -7.67
N LYS A 192 12.11 -12.44 -6.40
CA LYS A 192 11.09 -12.40 -5.37
C LYS A 192 11.53 -11.43 -4.29
N LEU A 193 10.65 -10.53 -3.90
CA LEU A 193 10.84 -9.63 -2.75
C LEU A 193 10.08 -10.21 -1.56
N THR A 194 10.79 -10.53 -0.50
CA THR A 194 10.20 -10.95 0.76
C THR A 194 10.32 -9.83 1.77
N ILE A 195 9.19 -9.32 2.26
CA ILE A 195 9.11 -8.31 3.31
C ILE A 195 8.25 -8.89 4.43
N GLY A 196 8.86 -9.20 5.57
CA GLY A 196 8.20 -9.97 6.62
C GLY A 196 7.82 -11.36 6.11
N ASN A 197 6.53 -11.70 6.15
CA ASN A 197 5.99 -12.98 5.69
C ASN A 197 5.47 -12.96 4.23
N ILE A 198 5.66 -11.84 3.52
CA ILE A 198 5.09 -11.61 2.19
C ILE A 198 6.16 -11.80 1.13
N THR A 199 5.85 -12.62 0.13
CA THR A 199 6.70 -12.81 -1.05
C THR A 199 5.98 -12.32 -2.29
N LEU A 200 6.54 -11.27 -2.92
CA LEU A 200 6.00 -10.68 -4.15
C LEU A 200 6.90 -11.02 -5.33
N ASP A 201 6.30 -11.30 -6.48
CA ASP A 201 7.05 -11.39 -7.74
C ASP A 201 7.41 -9.98 -8.18
N ILE A 202 8.71 -9.74 -8.37
CA ILE A 202 9.27 -8.43 -8.68
C ILE A 202 10.18 -8.49 -9.90
N TYR A 203 10.44 -7.32 -10.45
CA TYR A 203 11.52 -7.10 -11.41
C TYR A 203 12.48 -6.07 -10.84
N LYS A 204 13.78 -6.29 -10.94
CA LYS A 204 14.81 -5.35 -10.49
C LYS A 204 15.56 -4.76 -11.68
N LEU A 205 15.76 -3.45 -11.60
CA LEU A 205 16.70 -2.71 -12.42
C LEU A 205 17.52 -1.86 -11.46
N ASP A 206 18.79 -2.21 -11.29
CA ASP A 206 19.67 -1.63 -10.29
C ASP A 206 19.04 -1.65 -8.87
N GLU A 207 18.84 -0.52 -8.25
CA GLU A 207 18.22 -0.37 -6.92
C GLU A 207 16.70 -0.16 -6.97
N ILE A 208 16.09 -0.18 -8.18
CA ILE A 208 14.65 0.00 -8.36
C ILE A 208 13.98 -1.37 -8.39
N THR A 209 13.07 -1.58 -7.46
CA THR A 209 12.25 -2.78 -7.38
C THR A 209 10.87 -2.51 -7.97
N PHE A 210 10.54 -3.16 -9.09
CA PHE A 210 9.24 -3.03 -9.74
C PHE A 210 8.26 -4.07 -9.24
N ILE A 211 7.11 -3.61 -8.76
CA ILE A 211 5.98 -4.45 -8.34
C ILE A 211 4.88 -4.31 -9.40
N PRO A 212 4.65 -5.36 -10.22
CA PRO A 212 3.57 -5.35 -11.19
C PRO A 212 2.21 -5.21 -10.50
N THR A 213 1.46 -4.17 -10.85
CA THR A 213 0.20 -3.84 -10.21
C THR A 213 -0.91 -3.74 -11.25
N PRO A 214 -2.06 -4.42 -11.04
CA PRO A 214 -3.20 -4.33 -11.95
C PRO A 214 -3.73 -2.90 -12.11
N LYS A 215 -4.15 -2.54 -13.32
CA LYS A 215 -4.66 -1.19 -13.64
C LYS A 215 -5.82 -0.74 -12.75
N ASN A 216 -6.68 -1.68 -12.35
CA ASN A 216 -7.83 -1.38 -11.47
C ASN A 216 -7.44 -0.94 -10.05
N ARG A 217 -6.16 -1.11 -9.65
CA ARG A 217 -5.62 -0.62 -8.38
C ARG A 217 -4.81 0.67 -8.55
N MET A 218 -4.54 1.12 -9.80
CA MET A 218 -3.63 2.23 -10.15
C MET A 218 -4.43 3.45 -10.62
N TYR A 219 -5.12 4.11 -9.68
CA TYR A 219 -5.88 5.34 -9.94
C TYR A 219 -5.39 6.49 -9.07
N SER A 220 -5.47 7.72 -9.59
CA SER A 220 -5.13 8.93 -8.82
C SER A 220 -6.16 9.25 -7.73
N ALA A 221 -7.38 8.75 -7.86
CA ALA A 221 -8.43 8.81 -6.85
C ALA A 221 -9.43 7.68 -7.06
N ILE A 222 -10.00 7.16 -5.98
CA ILE A 222 -11.05 6.15 -6.02
C ILE A 222 -12.32 6.69 -5.37
N LYS A 223 -13.47 6.20 -5.84
CA LYS A 223 -14.78 6.37 -5.23
C LYS A 223 -15.15 5.05 -4.55
N VAL A 224 -15.31 5.11 -3.26
CA VAL A 224 -15.67 3.94 -2.45
C VAL A 224 -17.18 3.89 -2.33
N ASP A 225 -17.79 2.74 -2.62
CA ASP A 225 -19.24 2.54 -2.48
C ASP A 225 -19.58 2.21 -1.03
N ALA A 226 -20.58 2.89 -0.49
CA ALA A 226 -21.03 2.70 0.89
C ALA A 226 -21.76 1.37 1.14
N GLY A 227 -22.11 0.61 0.09
CA GLY A 227 -22.79 -0.68 0.21
C GLY A 227 -24.23 -0.57 0.68
N ALA A 228 -24.99 0.41 0.16
CA ALA A 228 -26.37 0.68 0.56
C ALA A 228 -27.33 -0.48 0.26
N THR A 229 -27.01 -1.35 -0.68
CA THR A 229 -27.80 -2.54 -1.03
C THR A 229 -26.98 -3.82 -0.84
N LYS A 230 -27.64 -4.99 -0.93
CA LYS A 230 -26.96 -6.30 -0.82
C LYS A 230 -25.87 -6.49 -1.88
N ASP A 231 -26.08 -5.96 -3.08
CA ASP A 231 -25.23 -6.14 -4.25
C ASP A 231 -24.27 -4.96 -4.47
N ALA A 232 -24.38 -3.89 -3.68
CA ALA A 232 -23.50 -2.72 -3.74
C ALA A 232 -22.31 -2.86 -2.82
N GLY A 233 -21.19 -2.23 -3.18
CA GLY A 233 -19.96 -2.21 -2.37
C GLY A 233 -18.71 -2.19 -3.25
N GLY A 234 -17.55 -2.19 -2.60
CA GLY A 234 -16.27 -2.11 -3.27
C GLY A 234 -15.89 -0.68 -3.66
N TYR A 235 -15.08 -0.53 -4.68
CA TYR A 235 -14.60 0.76 -5.14
C TYR A 235 -14.64 0.87 -6.68
N THR A 236 -14.69 2.08 -7.17
CA THR A 236 -14.60 2.42 -8.59
C THR A 236 -13.61 3.55 -8.79
N LYS A 237 -13.18 3.76 -10.03
CA LYS A 237 -12.40 4.93 -10.40
C LYS A 237 -13.19 6.20 -10.10
N GLY A 238 -12.57 7.18 -9.45
CA GLY A 238 -13.17 8.50 -9.24
C GLY A 238 -13.51 9.20 -10.57
N GLU A 239 -14.54 10.04 -10.59
CA GLU A 239 -15.04 10.68 -11.82
C GLU A 239 -13.96 11.52 -12.54
N THR A 240 -13.13 12.24 -11.78
CA THR A 240 -12.02 13.06 -12.31
C THR A 240 -10.67 12.36 -12.24
N ALA A 241 -10.64 11.11 -11.78
CA ALA A 241 -9.40 10.38 -11.55
C ALA A 241 -8.70 10.01 -12.87
N LYS A 242 -7.38 10.11 -12.86
CA LYS A 242 -6.51 9.66 -13.95
C LYS A 242 -5.97 8.26 -13.65
N ASN A 243 -5.61 7.52 -14.69
CA ASN A 243 -4.86 6.28 -14.53
C ASN A 243 -3.43 6.64 -14.18
N VAL A 244 -2.84 5.88 -13.26
CA VAL A 244 -1.45 5.99 -12.87
C VAL A 244 -0.68 4.87 -13.57
N ASN A 245 0.35 5.21 -14.33
CA ASN A 245 1.16 4.23 -15.06
C ASN A 245 2.24 3.61 -14.17
N PHE A 246 2.87 4.42 -13.32
CA PHE A 246 3.77 3.98 -12.28
C PHE A 246 3.74 4.93 -11.08
N LEU A 247 4.08 4.42 -9.91
CA LEU A 247 4.25 5.15 -8.66
C LEU A 247 5.59 4.71 -8.06
N MET A 248 6.52 5.64 -7.93
CA MET A 248 7.85 5.39 -7.39
C MET A 248 8.02 6.08 -6.04
N ALA A 249 8.54 5.33 -5.07
CA ALA A 249 8.77 5.86 -3.72
C ALA A 249 9.94 5.14 -3.03
N PRO A 250 10.69 5.83 -2.17
CA PRO A 250 11.63 5.20 -1.25
C PRO A 250 10.91 4.20 -0.34
N ILE A 251 11.51 3.04 -0.08
CA ILE A 251 10.89 1.97 0.72
C ILE A 251 10.43 2.45 2.11
N ASN A 252 11.17 3.38 2.71
CA ASN A 252 10.91 3.87 4.08
C ASN A 252 10.05 5.15 4.12
N SER A 253 9.57 5.67 2.97
CA SER A 253 8.90 6.98 2.91
C SER A 253 7.39 6.92 3.02
N VAL A 254 6.79 5.78 2.72
CA VAL A 254 5.34 5.59 2.76
C VAL A 254 4.97 4.68 3.91
N ILE A 255 4.01 5.11 4.71
CA ILE A 255 3.58 4.42 5.92
C ILE A 255 2.13 4.01 5.77
N GLY A 256 1.86 2.71 5.84
CA GLY A 256 0.53 2.13 5.95
C GLY A 256 0.20 1.85 7.42
N VAL A 257 -0.94 2.30 7.90
CA VAL A 257 -1.41 2.00 9.25
C VAL A 257 -2.80 1.40 9.18
N THR A 258 -2.94 0.19 9.71
CA THR A 258 -4.23 -0.49 9.88
C THR A 258 -4.59 -0.50 11.36
N LYS A 259 -5.76 0.04 11.72
CA LYS A 259 -6.22 0.11 13.10
C LYS A 259 -6.65 -1.25 13.62
N GLN A 260 -7.46 -1.93 12.84
CA GLN A 260 -8.05 -3.20 13.21
C GLN A 260 -8.52 -3.92 11.95
N ASP A 261 -8.06 -5.14 11.79
CA ASP A 261 -8.59 -6.10 10.82
C ASP A 261 -9.09 -7.30 11.60
N LYS A 262 -10.42 -7.50 11.70
CA LYS A 262 -11.03 -8.57 12.49
C LYS A 262 -12.17 -9.21 11.75
N VAL A 263 -12.10 -10.52 11.65
CA VAL A 263 -13.22 -11.38 11.28
C VAL A 263 -13.92 -11.87 12.54
N ARG A 264 -15.25 -11.75 12.58
CA ARG A 264 -16.07 -12.28 13.66
C ARG A 264 -16.99 -13.34 13.08
N VAL A 265 -16.95 -14.53 13.63
CA VAL A 265 -17.86 -15.63 13.31
C VAL A 265 -18.88 -15.73 14.45
N PHE A 266 -20.14 -15.61 14.10
CA PHE A 266 -21.26 -15.80 15.02
C PHE A 266 -21.92 -17.12 14.65
N ASP A 267 -21.98 -18.05 15.58
CA ASP A 267 -22.79 -19.27 15.42
C ASP A 267 -24.26 -18.95 15.73
N PRO A 268 -25.25 -19.57 15.05
CA PRO A 268 -26.62 -19.52 15.49
C PRO A 268 -26.75 -20.19 16.86
N ASP A 269 -27.50 -19.56 17.76
CA ASP A 269 -27.83 -20.08 19.10
C ASP A 269 -28.71 -21.33 19.00
#